data_f72f9b6ec473c185e33979a2a5275169
#
_entry.id   f72f9b6ec473c185e33979a2a5275169
#
_cell.length_a   1.000
_cell.length_b   1.000
_cell.length_c   1.000
_cell.angle_alpha   90.00
_cell.angle_beta   90.00
_cell.angle_gamma   90.00
#
_symmetry.space_group_name_H-M   'P 1'
#
loop_
_entity.id
_entity.type
_entity.pdbx_description
1 polymer ?
#
loop_
_entity_poly.entity_id
_entity_poly.type
_entity_poly.pdbx_seq_one_letter_code
_entity_poly.pdbx_strand_id
1 'polypeptide(L)' 'MNLYDQLQLNVYKKNMREVVFYKHCGFKIVNKETDENTSEEEYTMEWHR' A
#
# COMPACT_ATOMS: atom_id res chain seq x y z
N MET A 1 -13.91 -15.38 14.55
CA MET A 1 -13.47 -14.08 15.03
C MET A 1 -12.33 -13.55 14.14
N ASN A 2 -12.43 -12.32 13.74
CA ASN A 2 -11.38 -11.70 12.95
C ASN A 2 -10.35 -11.11 13.89
N LEU A 3 -9.10 -11.51 13.73
CA LEU A 3 -8.01 -11.03 14.58
C LEU A 3 -7.41 -9.70 14.15
N TYR A 4 -7.78 -9.23 12.96
CA TYR A 4 -7.19 -8.03 12.40
C TYR A 4 -8.24 -6.98 12.12
N ASP A 5 -8.08 -5.81 12.71
CA ASP A 5 -8.92 -4.65 12.44
C ASP A 5 -8.31 -3.77 11.38
N GLN A 6 -7.05 -3.98 11.05
CA GLN A 6 -6.37 -3.26 9.98
C GLN A 6 -5.27 -4.11 9.38
N LEU A 7 -4.99 -3.84 8.13
CA LEU A 7 -3.89 -4.47 7.39
C LEU A 7 -3.05 -3.36 6.77
N GLN A 8 -1.76 -3.60 6.67
CA GLN A 8 -0.83 -2.64 6.08
C GLN A 8 0.09 -3.36 5.12
N LEU A 9 0.37 -2.72 4.00
CA LEU A 9 1.30 -3.26 3.01
C LEU A 9 2.01 -2.13 2.28
N ASN A 10 3.10 -2.47 1.61
CA ASN A 10 3.86 -1.53 0.81
C ASN A 10 3.83 -1.97 -0.64
N VAL A 11 3.68 -1.01 -1.56
CA VAL A 11 3.59 -1.27 -2.99
C VAL A 11 4.44 -0.23 -3.72
N TYR A 12 5.25 -0.66 -4.67
CA TYR A 12 5.99 0.28 -5.49
C TYR A 12 5.04 1.08 -6.38
N LYS A 13 5.31 2.38 -6.48
CA LYS A 13 4.47 3.28 -7.28
C LYS A 13 4.38 2.83 -8.74
N LYS A 14 5.48 2.33 -9.29
CA LYS A 14 5.50 1.87 -10.68
C LYS A 14 4.61 0.66 -10.91
N ASN A 15 4.24 -0.04 -9.84
CA ASN A 15 3.40 -1.22 -9.93
C ASN A 15 1.93 -0.82 -9.89
N MET A 16 1.52 -0.04 -10.89
CA MET A 16 0.19 0.58 -10.92
C MET A 16 -0.96 -0.42 -10.81
N ARG A 17 -0.79 -1.61 -11.37
CA ARG A 17 -1.84 -2.63 -11.29
C ARG A 17 -2.13 -3.02 -9.86
N GLU A 18 -1.08 -3.19 -9.05
CA GLU A 18 -1.26 -3.55 -7.66
C GLU A 18 -1.85 -2.40 -6.87
N VAL A 19 -1.40 -1.17 -7.15
CA VAL A 19 -1.96 0.00 -6.47
C VAL A 19 -3.46 0.09 -6.71
N VAL A 20 -3.88 -0.07 -7.97
CA VAL A 20 -5.30 -0.03 -8.32
C VAL A 20 -6.05 -1.19 -7.67
N PHE A 21 -5.47 -2.39 -7.72
CA PHE A 21 -6.07 -3.57 -7.13
C PHE A 21 -6.35 -3.36 -5.63
N TYR A 22 -5.36 -2.88 -4.89
CA TYR A 22 -5.53 -2.69 -3.45
C TYR A 22 -6.52 -1.57 -3.14
N LYS A 23 -6.56 -0.52 -3.97
CA LYS A 23 -7.58 0.51 -3.80
C LYS A 23 -8.99 -0.07 -3.96
N HIS A 24 -9.16 -0.96 -4.93
CA HIS A 24 -10.45 -1.65 -5.11
C HIS A 24 -10.78 -2.55 -3.94
N CYS A 25 -9.77 -3.06 -3.26
CA CYS A 25 -9.98 -3.88 -2.07
C CYS A 25 -10.29 -3.06 -0.82
N GLY A 26 -10.25 -1.73 -0.93
CA GLY A 26 -10.54 -0.86 0.19
C GLY A 26 -9.33 -0.29 0.89
N PHE A 27 -8.13 -0.53 0.35
CA PHE A 27 -6.92 0.06 0.90
C PHE A 27 -6.80 1.53 0.52
N LYS A 28 -6.17 2.29 1.37
CA LYS A 28 -5.89 3.71 1.13
C LYS A 28 -4.41 3.97 1.27
N ILE A 29 -3.89 4.88 0.46
CA ILE A 29 -2.51 5.31 0.56
C ILE A 29 -2.38 6.24 1.77
N VAL A 30 -1.54 5.87 2.73
CA VAL A 30 -1.35 6.65 3.95
C VAL A 30 0.04 7.27 4.03
N ASN A 31 0.98 6.82 3.22
CA ASN A 31 2.32 7.36 3.22
C ASN A 31 3.00 7.07 1.88
N LYS A 32 4.04 7.85 1.56
CA LYS A 32 4.85 7.65 0.38
C LYS A 32 6.32 7.83 0.78
N GLU A 33 7.15 6.89 0.40
CA GLU A 33 8.57 6.94 0.69
C GLU A 33 9.36 6.65 -0.58
N THR A 34 10.61 7.09 -0.60
CA THR A 34 11.53 6.78 -1.69
C THR A 34 12.60 5.85 -1.15
N ASP A 35 12.80 4.73 -1.84
CA ASP A 35 13.86 3.80 -1.50
C ASP A 35 15.19 4.39 -1.93
N GLU A 36 16.10 4.60 -0.97
CA GLU A 36 17.38 5.21 -1.26
C GLU A 36 18.27 4.37 -2.17
N ASN A 37 18.11 3.06 -2.12
CA ASN A 37 18.95 2.15 -2.90
C ASN A 37 18.56 2.10 -4.37
N THR A 38 17.27 2.21 -4.66
CA THR A 38 16.75 2.05 -6.01
C THR A 38 16.17 3.32 -6.59
N SER A 39 16.00 4.35 -5.77
CA SER A 39 15.33 5.60 -6.11
C SER A 39 13.87 5.38 -6.55
N GLU A 40 13.31 4.24 -6.20
CA GLU A 40 11.92 3.92 -6.51
C GLU A 40 11.00 4.45 -5.42
N GLU A 41 9.87 5.02 -5.83
CA GLU A 41 8.86 5.45 -4.88
C GLU A 41 8.00 4.27 -4.45
N GLU A 42 7.60 4.29 -3.19
CA GLU A 42 6.84 3.22 -2.58
C GLU A 42 5.70 3.81 -1.78
N TYR A 43 4.51 3.23 -1.92
CA TYR A 43 3.34 3.63 -1.14
C TYR A 43 3.12 2.66 0.00
N THR A 44 2.80 3.21 1.17
CA THR A 44 2.27 2.43 2.28
C THR A 44 0.76 2.53 2.21
N MET A 45 0.10 1.39 2.14
CA MET A 45 -1.35 1.34 2.03
C MET A 45 -1.93 0.63 3.23
N GLU A 46 -3.07 1.11 3.69
CA GLU A 46 -3.75 0.53 4.84
C GLU A 46 -5.22 0.26 4.54
N TRP A 47 -5.69 -0.81 5.11
CA TRP A 47 -7.10 -1.17 5.10
C TRP A 47 -7.57 -1.22 6.54
N HIS A 48 -8.69 -0.57 6.81
CA HIS A 48 -9.32 -0.58 8.12
C HIS A 48 -10.71 -1.18 8.02
N ARG A 49 -11.02 -1.95 9.02
CA ARG A 49 -12.31 -2.58 9.12
C ARG A 49 -13.45 -1.58 9.29
#